data_b09d7764d6b752db515892e34e689a6a
#
_entry.id   b09d7764d6b752db515892e34e689a6a
#
_cell.length_a   1.000
_cell.length_b   1.000
_cell.length_c   1.000
_cell.angle_alpha   90.00
_cell.angle_beta   90.00
_cell.angle_gamma   90.00
#
_symmetry.space_group_name_H-M   'P 1'
#
loop_
_entity.id
_entity.type
_entity.pdbx_description
1 polymer ?
#
loop_
_entity_poly.entity_id
_entity_poly.type
_entity_poly.pdbx_seq_one_letter_code
_entity_poly.pdbx_strand_id
1 'polypeptide(L)'
;GACVKDCLHQALRMDTYPVMVDEGHCIRCQHCLAVCPTGAVSIMGAAASDCTPLAGNIPEPRQLDTLFKGRRSVRHYKRENVSPGLLQELLDSAAYAPTGSNAQNLLVSVVDDIAAMDALREAVYLRLDELAETGAMPDCQRRAFFLSAGKLWKAGGWDGIFRSAPHCVIVANA
;
A
#
# COMPACT_ATOMS: atom_id res chain seq x y z
N GLY A 1 27.46 -18.48 -2.52
CA GLY A 1 26.35 -19.33 -3.00
C GLY A 1 25.04 -19.14 -2.23
N ALA A 2 24.96 -18.23 -1.24
CA ALA A 2 23.72 -17.98 -0.49
C ALA A 2 22.57 -17.57 -1.43
N CYS A 3 22.83 -16.66 -2.35
CA CYS A 3 21.85 -16.17 -3.34
C CYS A 3 21.25 -17.29 -4.21
N VAL A 4 22.07 -18.30 -4.60
CA VAL A 4 21.58 -19.44 -5.38
C VAL A 4 20.68 -20.35 -4.52
N LYS A 5 21.06 -20.58 -3.25
CA LYS A 5 20.28 -21.41 -2.32
C LYS A 5 18.96 -20.77 -1.93
N ASP A 6 18.93 -19.44 -1.85
CA ASP A 6 17.74 -18.67 -1.43
C ASP A 6 16.75 -18.41 -2.58
N CYS A 7 17.16 -18.62 -3.83
CA CYS A 7 16.32 -18.37 -4.99
C CYS A 7 15.25 -19.45 -5.16
N LEU A 8 14.03 -19.20 -4.68
CA LEU A 8 12.90 -20.13 -4.78
C LEU A 8 12.52 -20.47 -6.23
N HIS A 9 12.76 -19.55 -7.16
CA HIS A 9 12.45 -19.71 -8.58
C HIS A 9 13.60 -20.29 -9.40
N GLN A 10 14.73 -20.64 -8.74
CA GLN A 10 15.89 -21.26 -9.38
C GLN A 10 16.42 -20.45 -10.58
N ALA A 11 16.21 -19.13 -10.57
CA ALA A 11 16.69 -18.24 -11.63
C ALA A 11 18.22 -18.05 -11.62
N LEU A 12 18.90 -18.55 -10.58
CA LEU A 12 20.35 -18.49 -10.40
C LEU A 12 20.93 -19.89 -10.28
N ARG A 13 22.11 -20.11 -10.86
CA ARG A 13 22.94 -21.27 -10.61
C ARG A 13 24.34 -20.88 -10.15
N MET A 14 25.04 -21.82 -9.54
CA MET A 14 26.44 -21.65 -9.20
C MET A 14 27.30 -22.22 -10.34
N ASP A 15 28.16 -21.38 -10.83
CA ASP A 15 29.30 -21.73 -11.68
C ASP A 15 30.57 -21.38 -10.92
N THR A 16 31.56 -20.74 -11.52
CA THR A 16 32.67 -20.10 -10.80
C THR A 16 32.17 -19.03 -9.83
N TYR A 17 31.10 -18.33 -10.23
CA TYR A 17 30.30 -17.37 -9.44
C TYR A 17 28.82 -17.55 -9.76
N PRO A 18 27.89 -17.00 -8.95
CA PRO A 18 26.47 -17.03 -9.24
C PRO A 18 26.14 -16.35 -10.57
N VAL A 19 25.42 -17.05 -11.44
CA VAL A 19 24.99 -16.53 -12.76
C VAL A 19 23.48 -16.66 -12.91
N MET A 20 22.87 -15.69 -13.62
CA MET A 20 21.47 -15.76 -14.02
C MET A 20 21.31 -16.84 -15.09
N VAL A 21 20.39 -17.77 -14.89
CA VAL A 21 20.10 -18.86 -15.84
C VAL A 21 18.96 -18.49 -16.76
N ASP A 22 17.92 -17.91 -16.19
CA ASP A 22 16.71 -17.55 -16.90
C ASP A 22 16.06 -16.33 -16.23
N GLU A 23 16.00 -15.21 -16.97
CA GLU A 23 15.35 -13.98 -16.52
C GLU A 23 13.83 -14.15 -16.41
N GLY A 24 13.22 -15.04 -17.20
CA GLY A 24 11.80 -15.34 -17.15
C GLY A 24 11.37 -16.01 -15.84
N HIS A 25 12.27 -16.74 -15.19
CA HIS A 25 12.01 -17.30 -13.86
C HIS A 25 12.21 -16.29 -12.71
N CYS A 26 12.84 -15.17 -12.97
CA CYS A 26 13.12 -14.17 -11.94
C CYS A 26 11.90 -13.31 -11.64
N ILE A 27 11.33 -13.44 -10.43
CA ILE A 27 10.23 -12.61 -9.95
C ILE A 27 10.68 -11.25 -9.38
N ARG A 28 11.92 -10.88 -9.59
CA ARG A 28 12.48 -9.58 -9.19
C ARG A 28 12.41 -9.27 -7.68
N CYS A 29 12.38 -10.29 -6.83
CA CYS A 29 12.20 -10.14 -5.38
C CYS A 29 13.45 -9.64 -4.63
N GLN A 30 14.61 -9.54 -5.28
CA GLN A 30 15.88 -9.07 -4.72
C GLN A 30 16.42 -9.85 -3.50
N HIS A 31 15.88 -11.03 -3.17
CA HIS A 31 16.40 -11.87 -2.09
C HIS A 31 17.88 -12.18 -2.26
N CYS A 32 18.33 -12.44 -3.49
CA CYS A 32 19.72 -12.71 -3.81
C CYS A 32 20.66 -11.54 -3.42
N LEU A 33 20.20 -10.29 -3.54
CA LEU A 33 20.89 -9.10 -3.07
C LEU A 33 20.95 -9.09 -1.54
N ALA A 34 19.79 -9.26 -0.89
CA ALA A 34 19.64 -9.17 0.56
C ALA A 34 20.45 -10.22 1.34
N VAL A 35 20.53 -11.46 0.83
CA VAL A 35 21.24 -12.57 1.52
C VAL A 35 22.73 -12.62 1.21
N CYS A 36 23.27 -11.74 0.37
CA CYS A 36 24.67 -11.79 -0.02
C CYS A 36 25.58 -11.28 1.11
N PRO A 37 26.38 -12.14 1.76
CA PRO A 37 27.17 -11.74 2.92
C PRO A 37 28.33 -10.79 2.57
N THR A 38 28.70 -10.75 1.29
CA THR A 38 29.81 -9.90 0.80
C THR A 38 29.35 -8.69 0.01
N GLY A 39 28.02 -8.52 -0.17
CA GLY A 39 27.47 -7.44 -0.99
C GLY A 39 27.82 -7.52 -2.47
N ALA A 40 28.23 -8.68 -2.98
CA ALA A 40 28.75 -8.84 -4.34
C ALA A 40 27.65 -8.94 -5.41
N VAL A 41 26.36 -9.06 -5.01
CA VAL A 41 25.26 -9.17 -5.96
C VAL A 41 24.72 -7.79 -6.29
N SER A 42 24.63 -7.50 -7.58
CA SER A 42 23.84 -6.37 -8.11
C SER A 42 22.75 -6.92 -9.00
N ILE A 43 21.54 -6.42 -8.86
CA ILE A 43 20.40 -6.89 -9.64
C ILE A 43 19.41 -5.75 -9.86
N MET A 44 18.89 -5.62 -11.09
CA MET A 44 17.88 -4.63 -11.45
C MET A 44 18.31 -3.17 -11.16
N GLY A 45 19.59 -2.88 -11.35
CA GLY A 45 20.14 -1.55 -11.10
C GLY A 45 20.41 -1.23 -9.64
N ALA A 46 20.10 -2.14 -8.70
CA ALA A 46 20.42 -1.98 -7.29
C ALA A 46 21.69 -2.77 -6.91
N ALA A 47 22.53 -2.18 -6.10
CA ALA A 47 23.70 -2.82 -5.48
C ALA A 47 23.60 -2.74 -3.95
N ALA A 48 24.37 -3.57 -3.25
CA ALA A 48 24.37 -3.57 -1.78
C ALA A 48 24.77 -2.22 -1.18
N SER A 49 25.62 -1.45 -1.88
CA SER A 49 26.01 -0.08 -1.50
C SER A 49 24.86 0.92 -1.49
N ASP A 50 23.79 0.64 -2.24
CA ASP A 50 22.65 1.52 -2.41
C ASP A 50 21.56 1.23 -1.36
N CYS A 51 21.75 0.14 -0.60
CA CYS A 51 20.79 -0.35 0.37
C CYS A 51 21.12 0.12 1.78
N THR A 52 20.11 0.47 2.55
CA THR A 52 20.27 0.75 3.99
C THR A 52 20.53 -0.56 4.74
N PRO A 53 21.64 -0.69 5.48
CA PRO A 53 21.87 -1.86 6.31
C PRO A 53 20.76 -2.03 7.36
N LEU A 54 20.25 -3.25 7.54
CA LEU A 54 19.24 -3.52 8.56
C LEU A 54 19.80 -3.44 9.97
N ALA A 55 21.05 -3.82 10.17
CA ALA A 55 21.71 -3.74 11.47
C ALA A 55 21.74 -2.29 12.00
N GLY A 56 21.12 -2.07 13.14
CA GLY A 56 21.01 -0.76 13.77
C GLY A 56 19.94 0.16 13.19
N ASN A 57 19.25 -0.23 12.10
CA ASN A 57 18.22 0.57 11.44
C ASN A 57 16.79 -0.01 11.56
N ILE A 58 16.63 -1.13 12.24
CA ILE A 58 15.32 -1.70 12.56
C ILE A 58 14.97 -1.43 14.02
N PRO A 59 13.68 -1.19 14.34
CA PRO A 59 13.24 -0.99 15.71
C PRO A 59 13.50 -2.24 16.57
N GLU A 60 13.74 -2.02 17.85
CA GLU A 60 13.78 -3.11 18.82
C GLU A 60 12.43 -3.85 18.88
N PRO A 61 12.43 -5.17 19.12
CA PRO A 61 11.19 -5.97 19.14
C PRO A 61 10.11 -5.40 20.06
N ARG A 62 10.48 -4.82 21.21
CA ARG A 62 9.53 -4.16 22.12
C ARG A 62 8.87 -2.92 21.53
N GLN A 63 9.57 -2.17 20.70
CA GLN A 63 9.02 -0.98 20.03
C GLN A 63 7.98 -1.40 19.00
N LEU A 64 8.27 -2.44 18.22
CA LEU A 64 7.31 -3.02 17.26
C LEU A 64 6.07 -3.57 17.96
N ASP A 65 6.25 -4.34 19.04
CA ASP A 65 5.14 -4.89 19.84
C ASP A 65 4.24 -3.76 20.39
N THR A 66 4.86 -2.70 20.90
CA THR A 66 4.14 -1.52 21.38
C THR A 66 3.37 -0.82 20.26
N LEU A 67 3.99 -0.66 19.09
CA LEU A 67 3.36 -0.07 17.92
C LEU A 67 2.12 -0.88 17.49
N PHE A 68 2.25 -2.20 17.35
CA PHE A 68 1.15 -3.06 16.93
C PHE A 68 0.01 -3.09 17.95
N LYS A 69 0.33 -3.23 19.24
CA LYS A 69 -0.67 -3.25 20.33
C LYS A 69 -1.31 -1.88 20.56
N GLY A 70 -0.53 -0.82 20.41
CA GLY A 70 -0.99 0.57 20.62
C GLY A 70 -1.82 1.13 19.48
N ARG A 71 -1.66 0.64 18.25
CA ARG A 71 -2.35 1.13 17.07
C ARG A 71 -3.88 1.07 17.23
N ARG A 72 -4.55 2.16 16.89
CA ARG A 72 -6.01 2.27 16.81
C ARG A 72 -6.43 2.83 15.46
N SER A 73 -7.65 2.54 15.05
CA SER A 73 -8.25 3.17 13.87
C SER A 73 -8.50 4.64 14.14
N VAL A 74 -7.85 5.51 13.39
CA VAL A 74 -8.09 6.95 13.43
C VAL A 74 -9.41 7.25 12.71
N ARG A 75 -10.28 8.09 13.31
CA ARG A 75 -11.59 8.48 12.76
C ARG A 75 -11.88 9.95 12.96
N HIS A 76 -10.93 10.70 13.48
CA HIS A 76 -10.96 12.14 13.63
C HIS A 76 -9.71 12.69 12.96
N TYR A 77 -9.90 13.48 11.94
CA TYR A 77 -8.84 14.01 11.11
C TYR A 77 -8.77 15.52 11.29
N LYS A 78 -7.58 16.08 11.20
CA LYS A 78 -7.40 17.50 11.02
C LYS A 78 -7.85 17.86 9.61
N ARG A 79 -8.46 19.05 9.45
CA ARG A 79 -8.87 19.52 8.14
C ARG A 79 -7.77 20.39 7.54
N GLU A 80 -6.69 19.74 7.16
CA GLU A 80 -5.52 20.37 6.55
C GLU A 80 -4.92 19.43 5.49
N ASN A 81 -4.37 20.01 4.44
CA ASN A 81 -3.68 19.23 3.42
C ASN A 81 -2.36 18.71 3.97
N VAL A 82 -2.05 17.45 3.68
CA VAL A 82 -0.72 16.87 3.87
C VAL A 82 0.16 17.35 2.72
N SER A 83 1.41 17.70 3.00
CA SER A 83 2.31 18.15 1.95
C SER A 83 2.55 17.05 0.89
N PRO A 84 2.66 17.41 -0.40
CA PRO A 84 2.92 16.45 -1.46
C PRO A 84 4.18 15.61 -1.22
N GLY A 85 5.24 16.21 -0.64
CA GLY A 85 6.46 15.49 -0.28
C GLY A 85 6.23 14.38 0.73
N LEU A 86 5.47 14.64 1.80
CA LEU A 86 5.14 13.63 2.80
C LEU A 86 4.22 12.53 2.21
N LEU A 87 3.28 12.89 1.34
CA LEU A 87 2.45 11.89 0.64
C LEU A 87 3.33 10.98 -0.23
N GLN A 88 4.30 11.55 -0.96
CA GLN A 88 5.23 10.78 -1.77
C GLN A 88 6.09 9.83 -0.91
N GLU A 89 6.66 10.30 0.20
CA GLU A 89 7.41 9.46 1.13
C GLU A 89 6.60 8.27 1.66
N LEU A 90 5.32 8.50 1.97
CA LEU A 90 4.41 7.43 2.42
C LEU A 90 4.14 6.41 1.30
N LEU A 91 3.95 6.87 0.07
CA LEU A 91 3.74 6.01 -1.10
C LEU A 91 4.99 5.21 -1.44
N ASP A 92 6.16 5.83 -1.38
CA ASP A 92 7.45 5.17 -1.61
C ASP A 92 7.68 4.05 -0.58
N SER A 93 7.32 4.31 0.70
CA SER A 93 7.37 3.28 1.74
C SER A 93 6.36 2.15 1.48
N ALA A 94 5.14 2.49 1.02
CA ALA A 94 4.10 1.50 0.70
C ALA A 94 4.47 0.62 -0.51
N ALA A 95 5.30 1.11 -1.42
CA ALA A 95 5.80 0.35 -2.58
C ALA A 95 6.62 -0.90 -2.18
N TYR A 96 7.15 -0.92 -0.95
CA TYR A 96 7.84 -2.11 -0.40
C TYR A 96 6.88 -3.15 0.21
N ALA A 97 5.57 -2.91 0.19
CA ALA A 97 4.61 -3.90 0.67
C ALA A 97 4.67 -5.18 -0.19
N PRO A 98 4.66 -6.38 0.44
CA PRO A 98 4.73 -7.62 -0.31
C PRO A 98 3.47 -7.84 -1.16
N THR A 99 3.68 -8.35 -2.37
CA THR A 99 2.60 -8.76 -3.27
C THR A 99 2.75 -10.23 -3.65
N GLY A 100 1.68 -10.90 -4.06
CA GLY A 100 1.73 -12.28 -4.51
C GLY A 100 2.75 -12.47 -5.64
N SER A 101 3.71 -13.38 -5.48
CA SER A 101 4.81 -13.61 -6.43
C SER A 101 5.59 -12.34 -6.81
N ASN A 102 5.61 -11.36 -5.95
CA ASN A 102 6.20 -10.05 -6.21
C ASN A 102 5.67 -9.36 -7.50
N ALA A 103 4.40 -9.57 -7.81
CA ALA A 103 3.80 -9.08 -9.06
C ALA A 103 3.79 -7.54 -9.16
N GLN A 104 3.72 -6.84 -8.02
CA GLN A 104 3.72 -5.36 -7.92
C GLN A 104 2.78 -4.66 -8.90
N ASN A 105 1.63 -5.29 -9.15
CA ASN A 105 0.61 -4.84 -10.10
C ASN A 105 -0.50 -4.02 -9.44
N LEU A 106 -0.13 -3.18 -8.49
CA LEU A 106 -1.07 -2.30 -7.80
C LEU A 106 -1.05 -0.91 -8.44
N LEU A 107 -2.25 -0.40 -8.68
CA LEU A 107 -2.47 1.00 -9.02
C LEU A 107 -2.89 1.75 -7.77
N VAL A 108 -2.15 2.80 -7.43
CA VAL A 108 -2.47 3.67 -6.30
C VAL A 108 -2.90 5.03 -6.81
N SER A 109 -4.12 5.43 -6.52
CA SER A 109 -4.65 6.76 -6.80
C SER A 109 -4.82 7.53 -5.52
N VAL A 110 -4.42 8.80 -5.51
CA VAL A 110 -4.50 9.66 -4.34
C VAL A 110 -5.36 10.88 -4.63
N VAL A 111 -6.30 11.17 -3.74
CA VAL A 111 -6.97 12.47 -3.67
C VAL A 111 -6.22 13.28 -2.63
N ASP A 112 -5.39 14.20 -3.06
CA ASP A 112 -4.38 14.91 -2.26
C ASP A 112 -4.76 16.36 -1.89
N ASP A 113 -5.99 16.75 -2.20
CA ASP A 113 -6.51 18.08 -1.90
C ASP A 113 -7.89 18.02 -1.24
N ILE A 114 -8.10 18.86 -0.23
CA ILE A 114 -9.35 18.91 0.54
C ILE A 114 -10.56 19.25 -0.33
N ALA A 115 -10.42 20.19 -1.27
CA ALA A 115 -11.54 20.58 -2.13
C ALA A 115 -11.92 19.45 -3.09
N ALA A 116 -10.92 18.74 -3.64
CA ALA A 116 -11.14 17.53 -4.44
C ALA A 116 -11.78 16.42 -3.62
N MET A 117 -11.34 16.24 -2.36
CA MET A 117 -11.92 15.25 -1.45
C MET A 117 -13.36 15.59 -1.07
N ASP A 118 -13.69 16.87 -0.88
CA ASP A 118 -15.05 17.33 -0.61
C ASP A 118 -15.96 17.06 -1.82
N ALA A 119 -15.51 17.38 -3.03
CA ALA A 119 -16.25 17.11 -4.26
C ALA A 119 -16.47 15.59 -4.46
N LEU A 120 -15.46 14.76 -4.21
CA LEU A 120 -15.60 13.30 -4.24
C LEU A 120 -16.64 12.82 -3.23
N ARG A 121 -16.59 13.33 -2.01
CA ARG A 121 -17.53 13.00 -0.94
C ARG A 121 -18.97 13.30 -1.34
N GLU A 122 -19.23 14.52 -1.80
CA GLU A 122 -20.55 14.94 -2.26
C GLU A 122 -21.05 14.06 -3.42
N ALA A 123 -20.21 13.80 -4.42
CA ALA A 123 -20.56 12.95 -5.56
C ALA A 123 -20.91 11.51 -5.12
N VAL A 124 -20.18 10.95 -4.17
CA VAL A 124 -20.46 9.60 -3.64
C VAL A 124 -21.80 9.57 -2.91
N TYR A 125 -22.09 10.55 -2.05
CA TYR A 125 -23.36 10.58 -1.34
C TYR A 125 -24.54 10.87 -2.25
N LEU A 126 -24.39 11.72 -3.25
CA LEU A 126 -25.39 11.93 -4.28
C LEU A 126 -25.71 10.64 -5.02
N ARG A 127 -24.67 9.91 -5.43
CA ARG A 127 -24.83 8.63 -6.12
C ARG A 127 -25.49 7.56 -5.25
N LEU A 128 -25.20 7.54 -3.95
CA LEU A 128 -25.85 6.64 -3.02
C LEU A 128 -27.36 6.92 -2.87
N ASP A 129 -27.73 8.19 -2.86
CA ASP A 129 -29.16 8.61 -2.84
C ASP A 129 -29.88 8.13 -4.10
N GLU A 130 -29.33 8.38 -5.29
CA GLU A 130 -29.90 7.92 -6.56
C GLU A 130 -30.08 6.39 -6.61
N LEU A 131 -29.05 5.65 -6.15
CA LEU A 131 -29.10 4.19 -6.09
C LEU A 131 -30.14 3.68 -5.09
N ALA A 132 -30.33 4.39 -3.99
CA ALA A 132 -31.34 4.05 -2.97
C ALA A 132 -32.77 4.31 -3.50
N GLU A 133 -33.00 5.44 -4.17
CA GLU A 133 -34.30 5.83 -4.73
C GLU A 133 -34.73 4.92 -5.89
N THR A 134 -33.78 4.54 -6.74
CA THR A 134 -34.03 3.67 -7.89
C THR A 134 -34.08 2.16 -7.54
N GLY A 135 -33.71 1.80 -6.31
CA GLY A 135 -33.58 0.40 -5.90
C GLY A 135 -32.38 -0.32 -6.53
N ALA A 136 -31.51 0.39 -7.23
CA ALA A 136 -30.35 -0.15 -7.97
C ALA A 136 -29.10 -0.34 -7.12
N MET A 137 -29.21 -0.22 -5.79
CA MET A 137 -28.08 -0.50 -4.88
C MET A 137 -27.59 -1.94 -5.08
N PRO A 138 -26.28 -2.12 -5.34
CA PRO A 138 -25.68 -3.44 -5.49
C PRO A 138 -25.96 -4.33 -4.26
N ASP A 139 -26.17 -5.61 -4.49
CA ASP A 139 -26.24 -6.57 -3.40
C ASP A 139 -24.82 -6.84 -2.88
N CYS A 140 -24.52 -6.34 -1.71
CA CYS A 140 -23.22 -6.49 -1.06
C CYS A 140 -23.39 -6.56 0.46
N GLN A 141 -22.44 -7.20 1.11
CA GLN A 141 -22.44 -7.39 2.57
C GLN A 141 -22.64 -6.09 3.38
N ARG A 142 -22.28 -4.93 2.83
CA ARG A 142 -22.38 -3.63 3.49
C ARG A 142 -23.52 -2.75 2.98
N ARG A 143 -24.43 -3.28 2.19
CA ARG A 143 -25.57 -2.53 1.63
C ARG A 143 -26.32 -1.72 2.69
N ALA A 144 -26.69 -2.36 3.79
CA ALA A 144 -27.41 -1.69 4.88
C ALA A 144 -26.62 -0.52 5.50
N PHE A 145 -25.31 -0.67 5.63
CA PHE A 145 -24.43 0.40 6.09
C PHE A 145 -24.43 1.59 5.13
N PHE A 146 -24.28 1.37 3.83
CA PHE A 146 -24.26 2.45 2.84
C PHE A 146 -25.58 3.19 2.77
N LEU A 147 -26.71 2.49 2.81
CA LEU A 147 -28.04 3.10 2.86
C LEU A 147 -28.24 3.95 4.12
N SER A 148 -27.76 3.47 5.27
CA SER A 148 -27.81 4.22 6.52
C SER A 148 -26.89 5.45 6.48
N ALA A 149 -25.69 5.32 5.93
CA ALA A 149 -24.74 6.44 5.80
C ALA A 149 -25.29 7.54 4.88
N GLY A 150 -25.94 7.18 3.74
CA GLY A 150 -26.59 8.13 2.86
C GLY A 150 -27.71 8.92 3.57
N LYS A 151 -28.59 8.23 4.33
CA LYS A 151 -29.65 8.89 5.09
C LYS A 151 -29.10 9.86 6.13
N LEU A 152 -28.06 9.48 6.86
CA LEU A 152 -27.45 10.34 7.89
C LEU A 152 -26.72 11.55 7.28
N TRP A 153 -26.08 11.37 6.14
CA TRP A 153 -25.51 12.46 5.38
C TRP A 153 -26.58 13.50 4.99
N LYS A 154 -27.67 13.04 4.40
CA LYS A 154 -28.79 13.91 3.97
C LYS A 154 -29.47 14.62 5.14
N ALA A 155 -29.58 13.96 6.29
CA ALA A 155 -30.23 14.52 7.47
C ALA A 155 -29.40 15.56 8.23
N GLY A 156 -28.09 15.47 8.21
CA GLY A 156 -27.24 16.35 9.02
C GLY A 156 -25.77 16.38 8.63
N GLY A 157 -25.42 15.88 7.43
CA GLY A 157 -24.04 15.92 6.93
C GLY A 157 -23.06 14.99 7.64
N TRP A 158 -23.57 13.98 8.37
CA TRP A 158 -22.66 13.01 9.01
C TRP A 158 -21.98 12.11 8.00
N ASP A 159 -20.65 12.24 7.87
CA ASP A 159 -19.84 11.46 6.95
C ASP A 159 -19.44 10.10 7.57
N GLY A 160 -20.27 9.11 7.35
CA GLY A 160 -20.03 7.74 7.82
C GLY A 160 -18.99 6.96 7.01
N ILE A 161 -18.76 7.36 5.77
CA ILE A 161 -17.87 6.67 4.82
C ILE A 161 -16.43 7.16 4.97
N PHE A 162 -16.21 8.44 4.72
CA PHE A 162 -14.87 9.04 4.69
C PHE A 162 -14.45 9.67 6.02
N ARG A 163 -15.38 9.83 6.97
CA ARG A 163 -15.10 10.40 8.31
C ARG A 163 -14.51 11.80 8.25
N SER A 164 -14.88 12.59 7.25
CA SER A 164 -14.34 13.92 6.99
C SER A 164 -12.82 13.94 6.79
N ALA A 165 -12.24 12.81 6.34
CA ALA A 165 -10.82 12.73 6.01
C ALA A 165 -10.48 13.74 4.91
N PRO A 166 -9.31 14.43 5.00
CA PRO A 166 -8.88 15.41 4.01
C PRO A 166 -8.36 14.79 2.72
N HIS A 167 -7.96 13.51 2.77
CA HIS A 167 -7.38 12.78 1.65
C HIS A 167 -7.95 11.37 1.56
N CYS A 168 -7.82 10.78 0.38
CA CYS A 168 -8.17 9.38 0.15
C CYS A 168 -7.09 8.69 -0.68
N VAL A 169 -6.70 7.50 -0.26
CA VAL A 169 -5.84 6.60 -1.05
C VAL A 169 -6.68 5.44 -1.52
N ILE A 170 -6.74 5.24 -2.82
CA ILE A 170 -7.46 4.15 -3.47
C ILE A 170 -6.43 3.19 -4.05
N VAL A 171 -6.50 1.93 -3.64
CA VAL A 171 -5.62 0.87 -4.15
C VAL A 171 -6.46 -0.07 -4.99
N ALA A 172 -6.05 -0.28 -6.22
CA ALA A 172 -6.68 -1.19 -7.16
C ALA A 172 -5.65 -2.18 -7.72
N ASN A 173 -6.13 -3.31 -8.19
CA ASN A 173 -5.31 -4.23 -8.98
C ASN A 173 -5.30 -3.75 -10.43
N ALA A 174 -4.12 -3.69 -11.05
CA ALA A 174 -3.96 -3.30 -12.45
C ALA A 174 -4.17 -4.50 -13.39
#